data_ec65d407cc698b0db4027a29b1d86dbe
#
_entry.id   ec65d407cc698b0db4027a29b1d86dbe
#
_cell.length_a   1.000
_cell.length_b   1.000
_cell.length_c   1.000
_cell.angle_alpha   90.00
_cell.angle_beta   90.00
_cell.angle_gamma   90.00
#
_symmetry.space_group_name_H-M   'P 1'
#
loop_
_entity.id
_entity.type
_entity.pdbx_description
1 polymer ?
#
loop_
_entity_poly.entity_id
_entity_poly.type
_entity_poly.pdbx_seq_one_letter_code
_entity_poly.pdbx_strand_id
1 'polypeptide(L)'
;MKSLRVAFTLLFALASAAAFAESRAQKSFEQLKSLAGEWEGKGSNGQPVEVTYRVTANGSALMSEIKSEDDMISMFHMDGDRLLLTHYCGAGNQPRMHATSSPDGKTITFDFLDATNLSRPQAGHMHHVVITMPDANRHTEGWTFMQDGKEMKELFELTRKK
;
A
#
# COMPACT_ATOMS: atom_id res chain seq x y z
N MET A 1 9.50 -76.42 -8.63
CA MET A 1 9.17 -75.37 -7.63
C MET A 1 9.58 -74.04 -8.24
N LYS A 2 8.64 -73.22 -8.67
CA LYS A 2 8.89 -71.93 -9.35
C LYS A 2 8.78 -70.81 -8.31
N SER A 3 9.88 -70.15 -8.02
CA SER A 3 9.94 -69.02 -7.09
C SER A 3 9.38 -67.74 -7.77
N LEU A 4 8.27 -67.24 -7.24
CA LEU A 4 7.63 -65.98 -7.65
C LEU A 4 8.39 -64.80 -7.02
N ARG A 5 9.10 -64.02 -7.83
CA ARG A 5 9.74 -62.76 -7.39
C ARG A 5 8.72 -61.65 -7.51
N VAL A 6 8.23 -61.16 -6.36
CA VAL A 6 7.39 -59.98 -6.29
C VAL A 6 8.30 -58.75 -6.32
N ALA A 7 8.25 -57.98 -7.41
CA ALA A 7 8.93 -56.71 -7.53
C ALA A 7 8.02 -55.63 -6.89
N PHE A 8 8.46 -55.06 -5.78
CA PHE A 8 7.82 -53.91 -5.13
C PHE A 8 8.33 -52.64 -5.80
N THR A 9 7.49 -52.04 -6.65
CA THR A 9 7.79 -50.75 -7.27
C THR A 9 7.35 -49.65 -6.31
N LEU A 10 8.30 -49.02 -5.63
CA LEU A 10 8.03 -47.79 -4.83
C LEU A 10 7.79 -46.65 -5.79
N LEU A 11 6.54 -46.18 -5.88
CA LEU A 11 6.17 -44.92 -6.56
C LEU A 11 6.52 -43.79 -5.59
N PHE A 12 7.63 -43.10 -5.80
CA PHE A 12 7.93 -41.82 -5.17
C PHE A 12 7.10 -40.77 -5.86
N ALA A 13 5.99 -40.37 -5.22
CA ALA A 13 5.27 -39.13 -5.62
C ALA A 13 6.10 -37.92 -5.18
N LEU A 14 6.85 -37.32 -6.11
CA LEU A 14 7.40 -35.97 -5.93
C LEU A 14 6.25 -34.99 -5.91
N ALA A 15 5.81 -34.60 -4.74
CA ALA A 15 5.01 -33.40 -4.57
C ALA A 15 5.92 -32.19 -4.85
N SER A 16 5.92 -31.71 -6.08
CA SER A 16 6.50 -30.43 -6.43
C SER A 16 5.69 -29.34 -5.73
N ALA A 17 6.18 -28.84 -4.58
CA ALA A 17 5.71 -27.60 -4.00
C ALA A 17 6.10 -26.50 -4.99
N ALA A 18 5.16 -26.06 -5.81
CA ALA A 18 5.29 -24.84 -6.59
C ALA A 18 5.42 -23.69 -5.58
N ALA A 19 6.64 -23.27 -5.29
CA ALA A 19 6.88 -22.02 -4.58
C ALA A 19 6.37 -20.90 -5.51
N PHE A 20 5.17 -20.40 -5.24
CA PHE A 20 4.68 -19.21 -5.90
C PHE A 20 5.61 -18.07 -5.51
N ALA A 21 6.39 -17.58 -6.47
CA ALA A 21 7.21 -16.40 -6.25
C ALA A 21 6.27 -15.24 -5.89
N GLU A 22 6.51 -14.64 -4.73
CA GLU A 22 5.75 -13.49 -4.25
C GLU A 22 5.80 -12.37 -5.30
N SER A 23 4.63 -11.83 -5.67
CA SER A 23 4.54 -10.76 -6.66
C SER A 23 5.18 -9.47 -6.13
N ARG A 24 5.57 -8.56 -7.03
CA ARG A 24 6.08 -7.24 -6.62
C ARG A 24 5.05 -6.49 -5.78
N ALA A 25 3.78 -6.57 -6.15
CA ALA A 25 2.70 -5.94 -5.39
C ALA A 25 2.58 -6.51 -3.98
N GLN A 26 2.69 -7.84 -3.82
CA GLN A 26 2.69 -8.48 -2.51
C GLN A 26 3.88 -8.01 -1.66
N LYS A 27 5.09 -7.97 -2.23
CA LYS A 27 6.28 -7.44 -1.53
C LYS A 27 6.09 -5.99 -1.09
N SER A 28 5.52 -5.16 -1.97
CA SER A 28 5.20 -3.77 -1.65
C SER A 28 4.18 -3.65 -0.52
N PHE A 29 3.18 -4.55 -0.49
CA PHE A 29 2.21 -4.58 0.59
C PHE A 29 2.83 -5.00 1.93
N GLU A 30 3.70 -6.04 1.94
CA GLU A 30 4.45 -6.42 3.15
C GLU A 30 5.35 -5.28 3.64
N GLN A 31 5.98 -4.56 2.71
CA GLN A 31 6.81 -3.41 3.05
C GLN A 31 5.98 -2.27 3.65
N LEU A 32 4.81 -1.95 3.10
CA LEU A 32 3.91 -0.96 3.71
C LEU A 32 3.47 -1.39 5.11
N LYS A 33 3.22 -2.68 5.35
CA LYS A 33 2.88 -3.18 6.69
C LYS A 33 4.00 -2.96 7.71
N SER A 34 5.27 -2.83 7.28
CA SER A 34 6.38 -2.48 8.17
C SER A 34 6.28 -1.06 8.74
N LEU A 35 5.46 -0.20 8.13
CA LEU A 35 5.15 1.14 8.66
C LEU A 35 4.25 1.10 9.89
N ALA A 36 3.65 -0.05 10.25
CA ALA A 36 2.77 -0.15 11.42
C ALA A 36 3.38 0.53 12.66
N GLY A 37 2.59 1.40 13.30
CA GLY A 37 3.03 2.26 14.39
C GLY A 37 2.66 3.72 14.18
N GLU A 38 3.19 4.58 15.04
CA GLU A 38 2.91 6.01 15.04
C GLU A 38 4.08 6.80 14.46
N TRP A 39 3.76 7.82 13.72
CA TRP A 39 4.70 8.69 13.00
C TRP A 39 4.34 10.15 13.23
N GLU A 40 5.36 10.98 13.29
CA GLU A 40 5.20 12.42 13.42
C GLU A 40 6.16 13.16 12.51
N GLY A 41 5.76 14.33 12.08
CA GLY A 41 6.58 15.16 11.21
C GLY A 41 5.93 16.46 10.84
N LYS A 42 6.26 16.95 9.66
CA LYS A 42 5.73 18.20 9.12
C LYS A 42 5.38 18.04 7.66
N GLY A 43 4.33 18.74 7.26
CA GLY A 43 4.01 18.97 5.87
C GLY A 43 4.92 20.03 5.25
N SER A 44 4.96 20.09 3.93
CA SER A 44 5.70 21.12 3.18
C SER A 44 5.15 22.53 3.43
N ASN A 45 3.91 22.66 3.91
CA ASN A 45 3.31 23.89 4.41
C ASN A 45 3.81 24.31 5.81
N GLY A 46 4.66 23.49 6.45
CA GLY A 46 5.22 23.71 7.78
C GLY A 46 4.32 23.28 8.94
N GLN A 47 3.11 22.81 8.67
CA GLN A 47 2.18 22.35 9.71
C GLN A 47 2.58 20.96 10.25
N PRO A 48 2.38 20.68 11.55
CA PRO A 48 2.61 19.36 12.10
C PRO A 48 1.63 18.35 11.50
N VAL A 49 2.10 17.13 11.29
CA VAL A 49 1.30 16.01 10.83
C VAL A 49 1.64 14.78 11.68
N GLU A 50 0.61 14.03 12.04
CA GLU A 50 0.73 12.72 12.66
C GLU A 50 0.07 11.68 11.76
N VAL A 51 0.76 10.54 11.60
CA VAL A 51 0.23 9.42 10.82
C VAL A 51 0.33 8.15 11.66
N THR A 52 -0.76 7.40 11.71
CA THR A 52 -0.79 6.09 12.38
C THR A 52 -1.07 5.01 11.37
N TYR A 53 -0.20 4.01 11.28
CA TYR A 53 -0.41 2.82 10.47
C TYR A 53 -0.79 1.63 11.34
N ARG A 54 -1.85 0.91 10.96
CA ARG A 54 -2.34 -0.27 11.67
C ARG A 54 -2.71 -1.40 10.71
N VAL A 55 -2.03 -2.53 10.89
CA VAL A 55 -2.44 -3.77 10.21
C VAL A 55 -3.77 -4.23 10.79
N THR A 56 -4.73 -4.56 9.94
CA THR A 56 -6.09 -4.93 10.31
C THR A 56 -6.63 -6.06 9.42
N ALA A 57 -7.89 -6.46 9.61
CA ALA A 57 -8.54 -7.50 8.81
C ALA A 57 -7.69 -8.78 8.74
N ASN A 58 -7.18 -9.26 9.88
CA ASN A 58 -6.33 -10.46 9.98
C ASN A 58 -5.10 -10.41 9.03
N GLY A 59 -4.49 -9.23 8.87
CA GLY A 59 -3.29 -9.03 8.04
C GLY A 59 -3.57 -8.74 6.56
N SER A 60 -4.83 -8.77 6.12
CA SER A 60 -5.18 -8.54 4.72
C SER A 60 -5.36 -7.07 4.33
N ALA A 61 -5.36 -6.16 5.32
CA ALA A 61 -5.43 -4.72 5.09
C ALA A 61 -4.48 -3.96 6.01
N LEU A 62 -3.99 -2.82 5.52
CA LEU A 62 -3.28 -1.82 6.29
C LEU A 62 -4.09 -0.53 6.26
N MET A 63 -4.39 0.02 7.42
CA MET A 63 -5.02 1.32 7.58
C MET A 63 -3.94 2.36 7.88
N SER A 64 -3.98 3.50 7.20
CA SER A 64 -3.28 4.73 7.56
C SER A 64 -4.31 5.76 7.99
N GLU A 65 -4.11 6.37 9.14
CA GLU A 65 -4.89 7.51 9.64
C GLU A 65 -3.97 8.72 9.68
N ILE A 66 -4.32 9.77 8.94
CA ILE A 66 -3.59 11.03 8.89
C ILE A 66 -4.34 12.03 9.76
N LYS A 67 -3.67 12.55 10.78
CA LYS A 67 -4.17 13.63 11.63
C LYS A 67 -3.49 14.93 11.24
N SER A 68 -4.28 15.80 10.64
CA SER A 68 -3.89 17.12 10.19
C SER A 68 -5.07 18.08 10.41
N GLU A 69 -5.22 19.10 9.60
CA GLU A 69 -6.39 19.98 9.64
C GLU A 69 -7.70 19.20 9.35
N ASP A 70 -7.63 18.25 8.39
CA ASP A 70 -8.70 17.29 8.11
C ASP A 70 -8.22 15.88 8.46
N ASP A 71 -8.97 15.15 9.29
CA ASP A 71 -8.70 13.74 9.57
C ASP A 71 -9.07 12.90 8.35
N MET A 72 -8.10 12.14 7.83
CA MET A 72 -8.27 11.31 6.64
C MET A 72 -7.79 9.88 6.89
N ILE A 73 -8.40 8.93 6.20
CA ILE A 73 -8.05 7.51 6.28
C ILE A 73 -7.70 6.99 4.90
N SER A 74 -6.68 6.15 4.85
CA SER A 74 -6.35 5.35 3.66
C SER A 74 -6.33 3.87 4.00
N MET A 75 -6.91 3.05 3.12
CA MET A 75 -6.91 1.60 3.23
C MET A 75 -6.12 0.99 2.09
N PHE A 76 -5.08 0.22 2.42
CA PHE A 76 -4.26 -0.54 1.48
C PHE A 76 -4.62 -2.01 1.56
N HIS A 77 -4.79 -2.68 0.41
CA HIS A 77 -5.10 -4.10 0.33
C HIS A 77 -4.71 -4.69 -1.03
N MET A 78 -4.62 -6.01 -1.08
CA MET A 78 -4.41 -6.72 -2.33
C MET A 78 -5.73 -7.00 -3.04
N ASP A 79 -5.74 -6.88 -4.37
CA ASP A 79 -6.78 -7.34 -5.29
C ASP A 79 -6.12 -8.24 -6.34
N GLY A 80 -6.08 -9.53 -6.07
CA GLY A 80 -5.28 -10.48 -6.84
C GLY A 80 -3.79 -10.15 -6.75
N ASP A 81 -3.18 -9.82 -7.87
CA ASP A 81 -1.78 -9.42 -8.00
C ASP A 81 -1.56 -7.90 -8.01
N ARG A 82 -2.60 -7.11 -7.70
CA ARG A 82 -2.55 -5.65 -7.62
C ARG A 82 -2.62 -5.18 -6.18
N LEU A 83 -1.79 -4.22 -5.82
CA LEU A 83 -1.91 -3.47 -4.58
C LEU A 83 -2.74 -2.23 -4.83
N LEU A 84 -3.79 -2.06 -4.06
CA LEU A 84 -4.73 -0.94 -4.14
C LEU A 84 -4.68 -0.09 -2.88
N LEU A 85 -4.98 1.20 -3.05
CA LEU A 85 -5.25 2.16 -2.00
C LEU A 85 -6.63 2.77 -2.23
N THR A 86 -7.46 2.81 -1.19
CA THR A 86 -8.69 3.63 -1.15
C THR A 86 -8.48 4.73 -0.12
N HIS A 87 -8.54 5.98 -0.55
CA HIS A 87 -8.39 7.15 0.31
C HIS A 87 -9.75 7.75 0.63
N TYR A 88 -10.05 7.94 1.91
CA TYR A 88 -11.26 8.61 2.40
C TYR A 88 -10.91 10.08 2.62
N CYS A 89 -11.17 10.88 1.60
CA CYS A 89 -10.71 12.25 1.48
C CYS A 89 -11.59 13.24 2.26
N GLY A 90 -10.99 14.27 2.85
CA GLY A 90 -11.72 15.42 3.43
C GLY A 90 -12.66 16.12 2.45
N ALA A 91 -12.42 15.99 1.12
CA ALA A 91 -13.32 16.45 0.08
C ALA A 91 -14.62 15.62 -0.05
N GLY A 92 -14.84 14.61 0.80
CA GLY A 92 -16.05 13.79 0.87
C GLY A 92 -16.17 12.71 -0.21
N ASN A 93 -15.11 12.45 -0.97
CA ASN A 93 -15.05 11.39 -1.96
C ASN A 93 -14.02 10.31 -1.58
N GLN A 94 -14.04 9.18 -2.29
CA GLN A 94 -13.16 8.06 -2.01
C GLN A 94 -12.39 7.65 -3.28
N PRO A 95 -11.25 8.33 -3.58
CA PRO A 95 -10.38 7.94 -4.66
C PRO A 95 -9.77 6.56 -4.42
N ARG A 96 -9.74 5.74 -5.48
CA ARG A 96 -8.99 4.49 -5.51
C ARG A 96 -7.79 4.65 -6.43
N MET A 97 -6.67 4.07 -6.02
CA MET A 97 -5.41 4.15 -6.75
C MET A 97 -4.77 2.76 -6.80
N HIS A 98 -3.99 2.51 -7.84
CA HIS A 98 -3.21 1.29 -7.99
C HIS A 98 -1.73 1.56 -7.84
N ALA A 99 -1.01 0.60 -7.26
CA ALA A 99 0.40 0.74 -6.95
C ALA A 99 1.32 0.29 -8.08
N THR A 100 2.44 1.00 -8.22
CA THR A 100 3.68 0.56 -8.84
C THR A 100 4.82 0.73 -7.85
N SER A 101 5.93 -0.02 -8.00
CA SER A 101 7.06 0.10 -7.10
C SER A 101 8.37 0.25 -7.87
N SER A 102 9.30 1.01 -7.30
CA SER A 102 10.67 1.13 -7.80
C SER A 102 11.38 -0.24 -7.80
N PRO A 103 12.42 -0.43 -8.63
CA PRO A 103 13.16 -1.70 -8.69
C PRO A 103 13.78 -2.12 -7.35
N ASP A 104 14.21 -1.15 -6.53
CA ASP A 104 14.78 -1.38 -5.20
C ASP A 104 13.72 -1.55 -4.09
N GLY A 105 12.43 -1.42 -4.44
CA GLY A 105 11.29 -1.51 -3.54
C GLY A 105 11.11 -0.33 -2.58
N LYS A 106 12.01 0.64 -2.53
CA LYS A 106 11.98 1.72 -1.53
C LYS A 106 10.90 2.76 -1.79
N THR A 107 10.41 2.86 -3.01
CA THR A 107 9.37 3.82 -3.39
C THR A 107 8.18 3.08 -3.96
N ILE A 108 7.01 3.38 -3.43
CA ILE A 108 5.73 2.88 -3.91
C ILE A 108 4.90 4.08 -4.36
N THR A 109 4.47 4.05 -5.60
CA THR A 109 3.68 5.10 -6.24
C THR A 109 2.27 4.57 -6.46
N PHE A 110 1.27 5.37 -6.12
CA PHE A 110 -0.13 5.07 -6.33
C PHE A 110 -0.72 6.08 -7.30
N ASP A 111 -1.24 5.59 -8.42
CA ASP A 111 -1.85 6.38 -9.47
C ASP A 111 -3.36 6.20 -9.49
N PHE A 112 -4.08 7.27 -9.78
CA PHE A 112 -5.54 7.31 -9.80
C PHE A 112 -6.13 6.24 -10.72
N LEU A 113 -7.12 5.52 -10.22
CA LEU A 113 -7.88 4.52 -10.96
C LEU A 113 -9.30 5.02 -11.21
N ASP A 114 -10.00 5.35 -10.13
CA ASP A 114 -11.35 5.90 -10.11
C ASP A 114 -11.66 6.51 -8.74
N ALA A 115 -12.87 7.06 -8.57
CA ALA A 115 -13.33 7.49 -7.26
C ALA A 115 -14.85 7.34 -7.13
N THR A 116 -15.30 7.01 -5.92
CA THR A 116 -16.71 7.10 -5.56
C THR A 116 -17.05 8.50 -5.06
N ASN A 117 -18.32 8.90 -5.17
CA ASN A 117 -18.86 10.14 -4.66
C ASN A 117 -18.19 11.42 -5.25
N LEU A 118 -17.69 11.37 -6.49
CA LEU A 118 -17.30 12.58 -7.21
C LEU A 118 -18.55 13.32 -7.71
N SER A 119 -18.69 14.58 -7.33
CA SER A 119 -19.83 15.42 -7.76
C SER A 119 -19.80 15.73 -9.26
N ARG A 120 -18.61 15.74 -9.86
CA ARG A 120 -18.36 15.91 -11.30
C ARG A 120 -16.95 15.37 -11.65
N PRO A 121 -16.64 15.06 -12.91
CA PRO A 121 -15.35 14.46 -13.28
C PRO A 121 -14.12 15.28 -12.89
N GLN A 122 -14.23 16.60 -12.81
CA GLN A 122 -13.13 17.51 -12.42
C GLN A 122 -13.20 17.95 -10.95
N ALA A 123 -14.10 17.35 -10.15
CA ALA A 123 -14.18 17.66 -8.72
C ALA A 123 -12.83 17.34 -8.03
N GLY A 124 -12.55 18.12 -7.00
CA GLY A 124 -11.32 17.93 -6.22
C GLY A 124 -11.22 16.54 -5.62
N HIS A 125 -10.10 15.87 -5.82
CA HIS A 125 -9.82 14.53 -5.30
C HIS A 125 -8.32 14.26 -5.19
N MET A 126 -7.95 13.35 -4.31
CA MET A 126 -6.58 12.85 -4.25
C MET A 126 -6.30 12.01 -5.50
N HIS A 127 -5.23 12.33 -6.22
CA HIS A 127 -4.95 11.80 -7.56
C HIS A 127 -3.70 10.95 -7.64
N HIS A 128 -2.71 11.24 -6.80
CA HIS A 128 -1.42 10.57 -6.84
C HIS A 128 -0.77 10.57 -5.46
N VAL A 129 -0.12 9.46 -5.09
CA VAL A 129 0.60 9.33 -3.82
C VAL A 129 1.93 8.63 -4.06
N VAL A 130 3.00 9.15 -3.45
CA VAL A 130 4.32 8.53 -3.46
C VAL A 130 4.77 8.31 -2.02
N ILE A 131 4.98 7.06 -1.64
CA ILE A 131 5.53 6.70 -0.32
C ILE A 131 6.97 6.22 -0.54
N THR A 132 7.95 6.92 0.09
CA THR A 132 9.36 6.54 0.02
C THR A 132 9.87 6.19 1.41
N MET A 133 10.43 4.99 1.54
CA MET A 133 10.89 4.38 2.79
C MET A 133 12.41 4.15 2.75
N PRO A 134 13.24 5.18 3.05
CA PRO A 134 14.70 5.04 3.03
C PRO A 134 15.22 4.08 4.10
N ASP A 135 14.56 4.03 5.27
CA ASP A 135 14.91 3.16 6.39
C ASP A 135 13.69 2.88 7.30
N ALA A 136 13.89 2.11 8.37
CA ALA A 136 12.82 1.68 9.26
C ALA A 136 12.20 2.80 10.13
N ASN A 137 12.87 3.96 10.23
CA ASN A 137 12.50 5.04 11.15
C ASN A 137 12.11 6.33 10.43
N ARG A 138 12.22 6.39 9.11
CA ARG A 138 11.88 7.56 8.30
C ARG A 138 11.15 7.13 7.04
N HIS A 139 10.12 7.87 6.68
CA HIS A 139 9.51 7.79 5.37
C HIS A 139 8.95 9.15 4.95
N THR A 140 8.66 9.30 3.68
CA THR A 140 7.98 10.47 3.14
C THR A 140 6.72 10.06 2.42
N GLU A 141 5.70 10.92 2.44
CA GLU A 141 4.47 10.76 1.70
C GLU A 141 4.23 12.01 0.85
N GLY A 142 4.38 11.88 -0.46
CA GLY A 142 4.06 12.93 -1.41
C GLY A 142 2.62 12.76 -1.91
N TRP A 143 1.74 13.69 -1.57
CA TRP A 143 0.33 13.68 -1.94
C TRP A 143 0.07 14.70 -3.04
N THR A 144 -0.67 14.32 -4.08
CA THR A 144 -1.10 15.22 -5.15
C THR A 144 -2.62 15.22 -5.21
N PHE A 145 -3.21 16.37 -4.91
CA PHE A 145 -4.62 16.65 -5.08
C PHE A 145 -4.86 17.30 -6.44
N MET A 146 -5.89 16.87 -7.15
CA MET A 146 -6.26 17.38 -8.48
C MET A 146 -7.63 18.04 -8.41
N GLN A 147 -7.73 19.26 -8.92
CA GLN A 147 -9.02 19.95 -9.06
C GLN A 147 -9.00 20.83 -10.30
N ASP A 148 -9.98 20.69 -11.17
CA ASP A 148 -10.11 21.47 -12.41
C ASP A 148 -8.83 21.48 -13.27
N GLY A 149 -8.15 20.33 -13.33
CA GLY A 149 -6.88 20.15 -14.07
C GLY A 149 -5.66 20.79 -13.41
N LYS A 150 -5.77 21.28 -12.18
CA LYS A 150 -4.66 21.85 -11.41
C LYS A 150 -4.23 20.91 -10.32
N GLU A 151 -2.92 20.68 -10.22
CA GLU A 151 -2.31 19.90 -9.16
C GLU A 151 -1.94 20.80 -7.96
N MET A 152 -2.24 20.30 -6.77
CA MET A 152 -1.75 20.82 -5.49
C MET A 152 -0.99 19.71 -4.81
N LYS A 153 0.26 19.98 -4.39
CA LYS A 153 1.17 18.98 -3.84
C LYS A 153 1.49 19.28 -2.38
N GLU A 154 1.48 18.24 -1.59
CA GLU A 154 1.88 18.26 -0.19
C GLU A 154 2.86 17.12 0.04
N LEU A 155 3.95 17.40 0.77
CA LEU A 155 4.96 16.41 1.14
C LEU A 155 5.03 16.34 2.67
N PHE A 156 4.85 15.15 3.22
CA PHE A 156 5.06 14.86 4.63
C PHE A 156 6.44 14.21 4.80
N GLU A 157 7.24 14.74 5.71
CA GLU A 157 8.49 14.15 6.15
C GLU A 157 8.28 13.57 7.56
N LEU A 158 8.30 12.24 7.66
CA LEU A 158 7.82 11.52 8.84
C LEU A 158 8.94 10.72 9.49
N THR A 159 8.97 10.78 10.82
CA THR A 159 9.86 10.02 11.69
C THR A 159 9.02 9.17 12.64
N ARG A 160 9.45 7.92 12.88
CA ARG A 160 8.75 7.00 13.78
C ARG A 160 8.79 7.53 15.22
N LYS A 161 7.62 7.60 15.87
CA LYS A 161 7.53 7.87 17.31
C LYS A 161 8.18 6.73 18.10
N LYS A 162 8.87 7.08 19.18
CA LYS A 162 9.52 6.12 20.09
C LYS A 162 8.57 5.66 21.17
#